data_bc3bda642ad926b7ed61d30febd696d8
#
_entry.id   bc3bda642ad926b7ed61d30febd696d8
#
_cell.length_a   1.000
_cell.length_b   1.000
_cell.length_c   1.000
_cell.angle_alpha   90.00
_cell.angle_beta   90.00
_cell.angle_gamma   90.00
#
_symmetry.space_group_name_H-M   'P 1'
#
loop_
_entity.id
_entity.type
_entity.pdbx_description
1 polymer ?
#
loop_
_entity_poly.entity_id
_entity_poly.type
_entity_poly.pdbx_seq_one_letter_code
_entity_poly.pdbx_strand_id
1 'polypeptide(L)'
;LNISHPRCVGLFETCEESGSAHYETYLKHVEEQLGAIGLVVALDSSCGDYDRLWITNSLRGMIGGAIKVEVLKEGVHSGEASGIVPSSFMILRSLLDRVEDSKTGKVIGIPFHTVLTSDILKQSKKIAKILGDKAWEQFPWAGETSPLCNEPMECILRRNWEPALTVTGADGIPSVENGGNVLRPWTKIKIGMRLPPNVEASLASQAFKDVVTAHPPFNAKVDYEPVVMSNGWVCLLYTSDA
;
A
#
# COMPACT_ATOMS: atom_id res chain seq x y z
N LEU A 1 -8.38 37.27 18.45
CA LEU A 1 -6.93 37.44 18.44
C LEU A 1 -6.55 38.31 17.24
N ASN A 2 -6.17 39.56 17.47
CA ASN A 2 -5.61 40.45 16.43
C ASN A 2 -4.11 40.12 16.26
N ILE A 3 -3.85 38.97 15.61
CA ILE A 3 -2.49 38.58 15.25
C ILE A 3 -2.29 38.93 13.79
N SER A 4 -1.24 39.68 13.49
CA SER A 4 -0.86 39.98 12.10
C SER A 4 -0.45 38.66 11.41
N HIS A 5 -1.03 38.40 10.26
CA HIS A 5 -0.72 37.21 9.45
C HIS A 5 -0.57 37.60 7.98
N PRO A 6 0.19 36.84 7.18
CA PRO A 6 0.29 37.07 5.76
C PRO A 6 -1.08 36.75 5.08
N ARG A 7 -1.21 37.17 3.82
CA ARG A 7 -2.35 36.76 3.01
C ARG A 7 -2.41 35.24 2.90
N CYS A 8 -3.54 34.65 3.23
CA CYS A 8 -3.81 33.21 3.11
C CYS A 8 -4.85 32.96 2.00
N VAL A 9 -4.61 31.96 1.19
CA VAL A 9 -5.55 31.47 0.17
C VAL A 9 -5.85 30.02 0.46
N GLY A 10 -7.13 29.67 0.59
CA GLY A 10 -7.59 28.31 0.76
C GLY A 10 -7.96 27.70 -0.60
N LEU A 11 -7.38 26.57 -0.94
CA LEU A 11 -7.76 25.74 -2.09
C LEU A 11 -8.35 24.43 -1.56
N PHE A 12 -9.59 24.16 -1.95
CA PHE A 12 -10.33 22.96 -1.53
C PHE A 12 -10.49 22.03 -2.73
N GLU A 13 -9.81 20.89 -2.69
CA GLU A 13 -9.96 19.85 -3.69
C GLU A 13 -10.92 18.75 -3.20
N THR A 14 -11.80 18.29 -4.08
CA THR A 14 -12.80 17.26 -3.78
C THR A 14 -12.61 15.96 -4.58
N CYS A 15 -11.53 15.85 -5.38
CA CYS A 15 -11.24 14.73 -6.28
C CYS A 15 -9.93 14.01 -5.95
N GLU A 16 -9.27 14.32 -4.84
CA GLU A 16 -7.96 13.77 -4.50
C GLU A 16 -8.00 12.23 -4.43
N GLU A 17 -8.96 11.66 -3.72
CA GLU A 17 -9.15 10.22 -3.57
C GLU A 17 -9.49 9.49 -4.89
N SER A 18 -9.86 10.25 -5.93
CA SER A 18 -10.06 9.74 -7.29
C SER A 18 -8.85 9.93 -8.20
N GLY A 19 -7.72 10.41 -7.66
CA GLY A 19 -6.45 10.60 -8.38
C GLY A 19 -6.27 11.97 -9.01
N SER A 20 -7.01 13.01 -8.57
CA SER A 20 -6.77 14.43 -8.92
C SER A 20 -6.62 14.75 -10.41
N ALA A 21 -7.36 14.05 -11.29
CA ALA A 21 -7.14 14.05 -12.75
C ALA A 21 -7.15 15.46 -13.40
N HIS A 22 -7.76 16.45 -12.77
CA HIS A 22 -7.89 17.81 -13.31
C HIS A 22 -7.20 18.88 -12.45
N TYR A 23 -6.50 18.49 -11.39
CA TYR A 23 -5.91 19.40 -10.40
C TYR A 23 -4.98 20.44 -11.04
N GLU A 24 -4.06 20.02 -11.91
CA GLU A 24 -3.15 20.92 -12.60
C GLU A 24 -3.87 21.96 -13.46
N THR A 25 -4.99 21.55 -14.11
CA THR A 25 -5.79 22.45 -14.93
C THR A 25 -6.45 23.53 -14.07
N TYR A 26 -6.98 23.15 -12.91
CA TYR A 26 -7.57 24.10 -11.97
C TYR A 26 -6.54 25.01 -11.35
N LEU A 27 -5.35 24.50 -10.99
CA LEU A 27 -4.25 25.34 -10.47
C LEU A 27 -3.86 26.44 -11.47
N LYS A 28 -3.71 26.10 -12.75
CA LYS A 28 -3.43 27.08 -13.82
C LYS A 28 -4.53 28.14 -13.95
N HIS A 29 -5.79 27.74 -13.78
CA HIS A 29 -6.92 28.66 -13.87
C HIS A 29 -6.97 29.69 -12.75
N VAL A 30 -6.48 29.34 -11.54
CA VAL A 30 -6.47 30.19 -10.36
C VAL A 30 -5.09 30.82 -10.05
N GLU A 31 -4.12 30.61 -10.89
CA GLU A 31 -2.72 31.02 -10.70
C GLU A 31 -2.56 32.50 -10.33
N GLU A 32 -3.25 33.40 -11.05
CA GLU A 32 -3.24 34.84 -10.76
C GLU A 32 -3.82 35.16 -9.37
N GLN A 33 -4.81 34.36 -8.93
CA GLN A 33 -5.44 34.55 -7.61
C GLN A 33 -4.54 34.03 -6.48
N LEU A 34 -3.71 33.02 -6.75
CA LEU A 34 -2.71 32.51 -5.80
C LEU A 34 -1.61 33.54 -5.55
N GLY A 35 -1.12 34.21 -6.59
CA GLY A 35 -0.04 35.19 -6.50
C GLY A 35 1.30 34.57 -6.14
N ALA A 36 2.19 35.35 -5.53
CA ALA A 36 3.50 34.85 -5.08
C ALA A 36 3.33 33.99 -3.83
N ILE A 37 3.62 32.68 -3.98
CA ILE A 37 3.47 31.70 -2.91
C ILE A 37 4.78 31.61 -2.09
N GLY A 38 4.73 31.93 -0.80
CA GLY A 38 5.85 31.78 0.12
C GLY A 38 5.83 30.45 0.90
N LEU A 39 4.65 29.91 1.15
CA LEU A 39 4.46 28.66 1.88
C LEU A 39 3.19 27.94 1.39
N VAL A 40 3.29 26.63 1.22
CA VAL A 40 2.13 25.74 0.99
C VAL A 40 1.94 24.86 2.22
N VAL A 41 0.73 24.85 2.76
CA VAL A 41 0.34 23.95 3.86
C VAL A 41 -0.70 22.97 3.33
N ALA A 42 -0.31 21.71 3.19
CA ALA A 42 -1.24 20.62 2.82
C ALA A 42 -1.87 20.02 4.10
N LEU A 43 -3.19 20.05 4.17
CA LEU A 43 -3.98 19.52 5.29
C LEU A 43 -4.69 18.22 4.87
N ASP A 44 -3.90 17.19 4.61
CA ASP A 44 -4.38 15.94 4.03
C ASP A 44 -4.38 14.75 5.02
N SER A 45 -3.48 14.72 5.97
CA SER A 45 -3.36 13.58 6.88
C SER A 45 -3.86 13.87 8.30
N SER A 46 -4.27 12.80 8.99
CA SER A 46 -4.61 12.87 10.41
C SER A 46 -3.37 13.18 11.26
N CYS A 47 -3.56 13.86 12.40
CA CYS A 47 -2.53 14.10 13.40
C CYS A 47 -2.49 12.98 14.45
N GLY A 48 -1.37 12.82 15.13
CA GLY A 48 -1.23 11.85 16.22
C GLY A 48 -1.96 12.26 17.51
N ASP A 49 -2.02 13.57 17.80
CA ASP A 49 -2.78 14.19 18.87
C ASP A 49 -3.06 15.67 18.56
N TYR A 50 -3.87 16.36 19.37
CA TYR A 50 -4.17 17.79 19.22
C TYR A 50 -3.30 18.71 20.07
N ASP A 51 -2.33 18.18 20.82
CA ASP A 51 -1.47 18.94 21.71
C ASP A 51 -0.16 19.35 21.02
N ARG A 52 0.14 18.78 19.85
CA ARG A 52 1.39 18.97 19.11
C ARG A 52 1.12 19.26 17.64
N LEU A 53 2.02 20.06 17.06
CA LEU A 53 2.08 20.19 15.60
C LEU A 53 2.74 18.93 15.02
N TRP A 54 1.99 18.18 14.24
CA TRP A 54 2.48 17.04 13.49
C TRP A 54 2.80 17.44 12.05
N ILE A 55 3.99 17.13 11.61
CA ILE A 55 4.46 17.43 10.26
C ILE A 55 4.83 16.11 9.58
N THR A 56 4.24 15.85 8.41
CA THR A 56 4.61 14.71 7.56
C THR A 56 5.94 15.03 6.88
N ASN A 57 6.96 14.25 7.16
CA ASN A 57 8.31 14.39 6.59
C ASN A 57 8.71 13.23 5.67
N SER A 58 7.84 12.24 5.51
CA SER A 58 8.02 11.15 4.57
C SER A 58 6.70 10.53 4.18
N LEU A 59 6.60 10.04 2.95
CA LEU A 59 5.46 9.28 2.42
C LEU A 59 5.96 8.00 1.79
N ARG A 60 5.23 6.92 2.02
CA ARG A 60 5.52 5.63 1.36
C ARG A 60 5.18 5.69 -0.12
N GLY A 61 6.00 5.01 -0.92
CA GLY A 61 5.66 4.70 -2.30
C GLY A 61 4.60 3.61 -2.40
N MET A 62 4.22 3.29 -3.63
CA MET A 62 3.24 2.25 -3.91
C MET A 62 3.48 1.62 -5.27
N ILE A 63 3.34 0.30 -5.35
CA ILE A 63 3.06 -0.40 -6.59
C ILE A 63 1.69 -1.08 -6.48
N GLY A 64 1.01 -1.20 -7.60
CA GLY A 64 -0.27 -1.89 -7.68
C GLY A 64 -0.48 -2.47 -9.06
N GLY A 65 -1.24 -3.56 -9.12
CA GLY A 65 -1.52 -4.25 -10.37
C GLY A 65 -2.43 -5.44 -10.16
N ALA A 66 -2.61 -6.22 -11.22
CA ALA A 66 -3.44 -7.40 -11.19
C ALA A 66 -2.62 -8.65 -11.54
N ILE A 67 -2.75 -9.69 -10.73
CA ILE A 67 -2.20 -11.03 -10.99
C ILE A 67 -3.33 -11.90 -11.49
N LYS A 68 -3.13 -12.55 -12.64
CA LYS A 68 -4.07 -13.54 -13.18
C LYS A 68 -3.39 -14.91 -13.30
N VAL A 69 -4.03 -15.93 -12.78
CA VAL A 69 -3.62 -17.34 -12.91
C VAL A 69 -4.67 -18.08 -13.70
N GLU A 70 -4.29 -18.68 -14.83
CA GLU A 70 -5.15 -19.47 -15.71
C GLU A 70 -4.69 -20.92 -15.75
N VAL A 71 -5.59 -21.87 -15.57
CA VAL A 71 -5.32 -23.31 -15.53
C VAL A 71 -6.13 -24.10 -16.55
N LEU A 72 -7.28 -23.56 -16.98
CA LEU A 72 -8.19 -24.17 -17.94
C LEU A 72 -8.70 -23.13 -18.94
N LYS A 73 -9.24 -23.57 -20.07
CA LYS A 73 -9.90 -22.71 -21.06
C LYS A 73 -11.32 -22.35 -20.64
N GLU A 74 -11.99 -23.26 -19.94
CA GLU A 74 -13.37 -23.13 -19.46
C GLU A 74 -13.54 -23.83 -18.10
N GLY A 75 -14.62 -23.51 -17.39
CA GLY A 75 -14.95 -24.17 -16.12
C GLY A 75 -15.36 -25.61 -16.33
N VAL A 76 -14.96 -26.49 -15.42
CA VAL A 76 -15.31 -27.94 -15.47
C VAL A 76 -15.96 -28.38 -14.15
N HIS A 77 -16.68 -29.48 -14.17
CA HIS A 77 -17.33 -30.01 -12.99
C HIS A 77 -16.30 -30.42 -11.93
N SER A 78 -16.42 -29.88 -10.72
CA SER A 78 -15.43 -30.08 -9.66
C SER A 78 -15.35 -31.52 -9.16
N GLY A 79 -16.45 -32.26 -9.22
CA GLY A 79 -16.50 -33.70 -8.84
C GLY A 79 -15.61 -34.60 -9.69
N GLU A 80 -15.37 -34.21 -10.95
CA GLU A 80 -14.52 -34.98 -11.88
C GLU A 80 -13.09 -34.43 -11.89
N ALA A 81 -12.92 -33.11 -11.76
CA ALA A 81 -11.65 -32.44 -11.98
C ALA A 81 -10.83 -32.25 -10.69
N SER A 82 -11.46 -32.23 -9.52
CA SER A 82 -10.73 -32.00 -8.24
C SER A 82 -9.76 -33.16 -7.97
N GLY A 83 -8.54 -32.79 -7.60
CA GLY A 83 -7.42 -33.73 -7.40
C GLY A 83 -6.63 -34.04 -8.68
N ILE A 84 -7.14 -33.68 -9.86
CA ILE A 84 -6.45 -33.80 -11.15
C ILE A 84 -6.03 -32.44 -11.66
N VAL A 85 -6.96 -31.50 -11.73
CA VAL A 85 -6.71 -30.14 -12.19
C VAL A 85 -6.31 -29.25 -10.99
N PRO A 86 -5.17 -28.56 -11.04
CA PRO A 86 -4.79 -27.65 -9.98
C PRO A 86 -5.75 -26.46 -9.91
N SER A 87 -6.11 -26.05 -8.69
CA SER A 87 -6.93 -24.84 -8.51
C SER A 87 -6.13 -23.58 -8.80
N SER A 88 -6.67 -22.70 -9.64
CA SER A 88 -6.06 -21.37 -9.92
C SER A 88 -5.86 -20.54 -8.66
N PHE A 89 -6.79 -20.61 -7.69
CA PHE A 89 -6.68 -19.95 -6.40
C PHE A 89 -5.59 -20.56 -5.50
N MET A 90 -5.41 -21.89 -5.51
CA MET A 90 -4.31 -22.54 -4.79
C MET A 90 -2.96 -22.09 -5.33
N ILE A 91 -2.78 -22.02 -6.65
CA ILE A 91 -1.56 -21.54 -7.28
C ILE A 91 -1.32 -20.07 -6.90
N LEU A 92 -2.36 -19.23 -7.00
CA LEU A 92 -2.27 -17.82 -6.63
C LEU A 92 -1.77 -17.62 -5.20
N ARG A 93 -2.29 -18.36 -4.20
CA ARG A 93 -1.78 -18.33 -2.83
C ARG A 93 -0.30 -18.67 -2.76
N SER A 94 0.12 -19.73 -3.45
CA SER A 94 1.52 -20.15 -3.49
C SER A 94 2.43 -19.09 -4.13
N LEU A 95 1.94 -18.31 -5.09
CA LEU A 95 2.69 -17.20 -5.67
C LEU A 95 2.80 -16.01 -4.70
N LEU A 96 1.75 -15.71 -3.95
CA LEU A 96 1.80 -14.67 -2.92
C LEU A 96 2.74 -15.04 -1.77
N ASP A 97 2.82 -16.31 -1.37
CA ASP A 97 3.76 -16.80 -0.35
C ASP A 97 5.23 -16.61 -0.72
N ARG A 98 5.54 -16.32 -2.00
CA ARG A 98 6.90 -15.92 -2.44
C ARG A 98 7.25 -14.47 -2.11
N VAL A 99 6.23 -13.67 -1.85
CA VAL A 99 6.35 -12.22 -1.64
C VAL A 99 6.07 -11.85 -0.20
N GLU A 100 5.17 -12.56 0.47
CA GLU A 100 4.76 -12.28 1.83
C GLU A 100 4.71 -13.56 2.67
N ASP A 101 5.24 -13.50 3.87
CA ASP A 101 5.03 -14.56 4.87
C ASP A 101 3.62 -14.43 5.45
N SER A 102 2.73 -15.32 5.07
CA SER A 102 1.34 -15.33 5.49
C SER A 102 1.12 -15.51 7.01
N LYS A 103 2.14 -15.93 7.78
CA LYS A 103 2.07 -16.04 9.25
C LYS A 103 2.38 -14.74 9.95
N THR A 104 3.27 -13.93 9.39
CA THR A 104 3.76 -12.70 10.02
C THR A 104 3.32 -11.44 9.29
N GLY A 105 2.77 -11.55 8.07
CA GLY A 105 2.45 -10.43 7.20
C GLY A 105 3.67 -9.62 6.77
N LYS A 106 4.88 -10.20 6.86
CA LYS A 106 6.12 -9.55 6.41
C LYS A 106 6.36 -9.81 4.94
N VAL A 107 6.59 -8.75 4.18
CA VAL A 107 7.01 -8.86 2.78
C VAL A 107 8.44 -9.39 2.73
N ILE A 108 8.69 -10.32 1.80
CA ILE A 108 9.96 -11.02 1.60
C ILE A 108 10.65 -10.43 0.38
N GLY A 109 11.98 -10.34 0.43
CA GLY A 109 12.81 -9.95 -0.70
C GLY A 109 13.42 -8.55 -0.58
N ILE A 110 14.71 -8.48 -0.86
CA ILE A 110 15.54 -7.28 -0.73
C ILE A 110 15.01 -6.07 -1.51
N PRO A 111 14.50 -6.21 -2.76
CA PRO A 111 14.09 -5.04 -3.54
C PRO A 111 12.93 -4.22 -2.95
N PHE A 112 12.23 -4.77 -1.97
CA PHE A 112 11.07 -4.11 -1.35
C PHE A 112 11.41 -3.37 -0.05
N HIS A 113 12.62 -3.52 0.47
CA HIS A 113 13.03 -3.00 1.76
C HIS A 113 14.02 -1.85 1.65
N THR A 114 14.10 -1.03 2.69
CA THR A 114 15.11 0.01 2.86
C THR A 114 15.94 -0.26 4.11
N VAL A 115 17.12 0.38 4.17
CA VAL A 115 17.96 0.35 5.37
C VAL A 115 17.39 1.34 6.39
N LEU A 116 17.08 0.85 7.58
CA LEU A 116 16.64 1.67 8.70
C LEU A 116 17.86 2.36 9.34
N THR A 117 18.03 3.64 9.07
CA THR A 117 19.11 4.45 9.65
C THR A 117 18.89 4.71 11.13
N SER A 118 19.97 5.12 11.84
CA SER A 118 19.88 5.49 13.25
C SER A 118 18.86 6.62 13.50
N ASP A 119 18.69 7.54 12.57
CA ASP A 119 17.78 8.66 12.70
C ASP A 119 16.32 8.26 12.50
N ILE A 120 16.04 7.38 11.54
CA ILE A 120 14.72 6.73 11.39
C ILE A 120 14.33 6.03 12.68
N LEU A 121 15.24 5.24 13.25
CA LEU A 121 14.98 4.50 14.50
C LEU A 121 14.76 5.44 15.69
N LYS A 122 15.57 6.49 15.84
CA LYS A 122 15.38 7.50 16.89
C LYS A 122 14.05 8.22 16.77
N GLN A 123 13.69 8.66 15.57
CA GLN A 123 12.42 9.33 15.29
C GLN A 123 11.22 8.40 15.54
N SER A 124 11.26 7.19 15.02
CA SER A 124 10.21 6.18 15.24
C SER A 124 10.01 5.87 16.74
N LYS A 125 11.10 5.80 17.50
CA LYS A 125 11.04 5.62 18.96
C LYS A 125 10.38 6.80 19.68
N LYS A 126 10.64 8.05 19.25
CA LYS A 126 9.97 9.24 19.80
C LYS A 126 8.48 9.21 19.51
N ILE A 127 8.10 8.92 18.25
CA ILE A 127 6.69 8.82 17.84
C ILE A 127 5.98 7.71 18.63
N ALA A 128 6.59 6.53 18.72
CA ALA A 128 6.04 5.41 19.45
C ALA A 128 5.80 5.74 20.94
N LYS A 129 6.73 6.46 21.57
CA LYS A 129 6.57 6.91 22.97
C LYS A 129 5.39 7.87 23.15
N ILE A 130 5.08 8.68 22.12
CA ILE A 130 3.97 9.65 22.18
C ILE A 130 2.64 8.95 21.93
N LEU A 131 2.58 8.08 20.93
CA LEU A 131 1.34 7.44 20.51
C LEU A 131 0.95 6.25 21.41
N GLY A 132 1.94 5.49 21.88
CA GLY A 132 1.65 4.26 22.64
C GLY A 132 0.73 3.34 21.84
N ASP A 133 -0.23 2.75 22.52
CA ASP A 133 -1.20 1.79 21.96
C ASP A 133 -2.17 2.43 20.95
N LYS A 134 -2.29 3.76 20.92
CA LYS A 134 -3.05 4.47 19.85
C LYS A 134 -2.53 4.18 18.45
N ALA A 135 -1.30 3.64 18.32
CA ALA A 135 -0.76 3.20 17.05
C ALA A 135 -1.64 2.16 16.34
N TRP A 136 -2.40 1.36 17.10
CA TRP A 136 -3.33 0.33 16.57
C TRP A 136 -4.76 0.44 17.10
N GLU A 137 -5.01 1.04 18.25
CA GLU A 137 -6.36 1.16 18.84
C GLU A 137 -7.33 1.96 17.98
N GLN A 138 -6.82 2.83 17.10
CA GLN A 138 -7.63 3.63 16.19
C GLN A 138 -8.41 2.80 15.15
N PHE A 139 -8.08 1.52 14.95
CA PHE A 139 -8.72 0.67 13.95
C PHE A 139 -9.92 -0.08 14.53
N PRO A 140 -11.02 -0.20 13.77
CA PRO A 140 -12.25 -0.89 14.21
C PRO A 140 -12.08 -2.42 14.13
N TRP A 141 -11.36 -2.99 15.09
CA TRP A 141 -11.09 -4.43 15.15
C TRP A 141 -12.35 -5.28 15.23
N ALA A 142 -12.39 -6.40 14.54
CA ALA A 142 -13.48 -7.38 14.61
C ALA A 142 -13.14 -8.49 15.62
N GLY A 143 -14.02 -8.71 16.60
CA GLY A 143 -13.85 -9.75 17.62
C GLY A 143 -12.54 -9.62 18.38
N GLU A 144 -11.82 -10.73 18.52
CA GLU A 144 -10.52 -10.80 19.21
C GLU A 144 -9.32 -10.63 18.27
N THR A 145 -9.52 -10.00 17.10
CA THR A 145 -8.44 -9.75 16.15
C THR A 145 -7.39 -8.81 16.78
N SER A 146 -6.14 -9.21 16.71
CA SER A 146 -5.01 -8.43 17.19
C SER A 146 -4.17 -7.84 16.05
N PRO A 147 -3.40 -6.76 16.31
CA PRO A 147 -2.49 -6.20 15.30
C PRO A 147 -1.36 -7.16 14.95
N LEU A 148 -0.73 -6.94 13.78
CA LEU A 148 0.47 -7.69 13.35
C LEU A 148 1.72 -7.40 14.20
N CYS A 149 1.67 -6.41 15.08
CA CYS A 149 2.76 -5.95 15.94
C CYS A 149 2.23 -5.67 17.34
N ASN A 150 3.01 -6.02 18.37
CA ASN A 150 2.64 -5.85 19.77
C ASN A 150 3.37 -4.68 20.45
N GLU A 151 4.30 -4.05 19.75
CA GLU A 151 5.11 -2.94 20.25
C GLU A 151 4.86 -1.68 19.43
N PRO A 152 4.59 -0.52 20.04
CA PRO A 152 4.32 0.73 19.33
C PRO A 152 5.39 1.09 18.30
N MET A 153 6.68 0.87 18.63
CA MET A 153 7.77 1.17 17.72
C MET A 153 7.75 0.26 16.50
N GLU A 154 7.45 -1.03 16.64
CA GLU A 154 7.32 -1.94 15.51
C GLU A 154 6.16 -1.52 14.60
N CYS A 155 5.02 -1.13 15.16
CA CYS A 155 3.88 -0.66 14.40
C CYS A 155 4.21 0.61 13.58
N ILE A 156 4.94 1.55 14.19
CA ILE A 156 5.39 2.76 13.48
C ILE A 156 6.36 2.43 12.34
N LEU A 157 7.30 1.51 12.56
CA LEU A 157 8.22 1.07 11.50
C LEU A 157 7.48 0.35 10.37
N ARG A 158 6.62 -0.61 10.68
CA ARG A 158 5.79 -1.30 9.68
C ARG A 158 4.92 -0.34 8.88
N ARG A 159 4.30 0.62 9.55
CA ARG A 159 3.42 1.60 8.89
C ARG A 159 4.17 2.57 7.99
N ASN A 160 5.39 2.98 8.34
CA ASN A 160 6.06 4.10 7.66
C ASN A 160 7.29 3.69 6.83
N TRP A 161 7.98 2.60 7.22
CA TRP A 161 9.31 2.25 6.70
C TRP A 161 9.44 0.82 6.21
N GLU A 162 8.42 -0.01 6.36
CA GLU A 162 8.41 -1.37 5.84
C GLU A 162 7.40 -1.52 4.72
N PRO A 163 7.64 -2.45 3.76
CA PRO A 163 6.66 -2.76 2.73
C PRO A 163 5.45 -3.50 3.35
N ALA A 164 4.29 -3.33 2.73
CA ALA A 164 3.07 -4.03 3.14
C ALA A 164 2.23 -4.38 1.91
N LEU A 165 1.89 -5.65 1.76
CA LEU A 165 1.06 -6.16 0.67
C LEU A 165 -0.42 -6.19 1.09
N THR A 166 -1.31 -5.88 0.16
CA THR A 166 -2.76 -5.93 0.38
C THR A 166 -3.46 -6.43 -0.88
N VAL A 167 -4.43 -7.31 -0.75
CA VAL A 167 -5.35 -7.69 -1.83
C VAL A 167 -6.59 -6.82 -1.73
N THR A 168 -6.90 -6.09 -2.80
CA THR A 168 -7.99 -5.09 -2.81
C THR A 168 -9.14 -5.43 -3.75
N GLY A 169 -9.04 -6.53 -4.49
CA GLY A 169 -10.11 -7.00 -5.36
C GLY A 169 -9.85 -8.41 -5.87
N ALA A 170 -10.90 -9.10 -6.29
CA ALA A 170 -10.82 -10.44 -6.86
C ALA A 170 -11.86 -10.65 -7.93
N ASP A 171 -11.45 -11.34 -9.01
CA ASP A 171 -12.30 -11.78 -10.12
C ASP A 171 -12.08 -13.26 -10.40
N GLY A 172 -13.03 -13.87 -11.12
CA GLY A 172 -13.00 -15.29 -11.46
C GLY A 172 -13.51 -16.22 -10.34
N ILE A 173 -13.79 -15.66 -9.15
CA ILE A 173 -14.43 -16.34 -8.03
C ILE A 173 -15.82 -15.72 -7.86
N PRO A 174 -16.91 -16.49 -8.02
CA PRO A 174 -18.26 -15.97 -7.82
C PRO A 174 -18.50 -15.65 -6.34
N SER A 175 -19.55 -14.87 -6.05
CA SER A 175 -20.02 -14.69 -4.67
C SER A 175 -20.42 -16.05 -4.07
N VAL A 176 -20.45 -16.16 -2.75
CA VAL A 176 -20.82 -17.38 -2.05
C VAL A 176 -22.20 -17.89 -2.49
N GLU A 177 -23.15 -16.99 -2.71
CA GLU A 177 -24.51 -17.29 -3.15
C GLU A 177 -24.56 -17.87 -4.58
N ASN A 178 -23.63 -17.45 -5.46
CA ASN A 178 -23.56 -17.88 -6.85
C ASN A 178 -22.49 -18.97 -7.08
N GLY A 179 -21.88 -19.46 -6.00
CA GLY A 179 -20.92 -20.55 -6.04
C GLY A 179 -21.59 -21.86 -6.38
N GLY A 180 -21.05 -22.61 -7.36
CA GLY A 180 -21.53 -23.94 -7.77
C GLY A 180 -20.37 -24.91 -7.84
N ASN A 181 -20.69 -26.17 -8.23
CA ASN A 181 -19.72 -27.27 -8.35
C ASN A 181 -18.83 -27.15 -9.60
N VAL A 182 -18.20 -25.98 -9.77
CA VAL A 182 -17.33 -25.64 -10.91
C VAL A 182 -15.94 -25.35 -10.44
N LEU A 183 -14.95 -26.09 -10.95
CA LEU A 183 -13.55 -25.72 -10.84
C LEU A 183 -13.29 -24.55 -11.81
N ARG A 184 -12.85 -23.44 -11.23
CA ARG A 184 -12.70 -22.19 -11.99
C ARG A 184 -11.52 -22.24 -12.94
N PRO A 185 -11.67 -21.78 -14.19
CA PRO A 185 -10.59 -21.82 -15.18
C PRO A 185 -9.46 -20.85 -14.85
N TRP A 186 -9.75 -19.76 -14.15
CA TRP A 186 -8.80 -18.75 -13.75
C TRP A 186 -9.23 -18.00 -12.48
N THR A 187 -8.28 -17.39 -11.83
CA THR A 187 -8.48 -16.42 -10.73
C THR A 187 -7.61 -15.19 -10.99
N LYS A 188 -8.18 -13.99 -10.80
CA LYS A 188 -7.46 -12.71 -10.89
C LYS A 188 -7.64 -11.95 -9.58
N ILE A 189 -6.57 -11.36 -9.06
CA ILE A 189 -6.64 -10.46 -7.90
C ILE A 189 -5.99 -9.13 -8.24
N LYS A 190 -6.48 -8.07 -7.61
CA LYS A 190 -5.85 -6.76 -7.56
C LYS A 190 -5.03 -6.66 -6.29
N ILE A 191 -3.75 -6.31 -6.43
CA ILE A 191 -2.85 -6.08 -5.30
C ILE A 191 -2.44 -4.62 -5.22
N GLY A 192 -2.15 -4.18 -4.00
CA GLY A 192 -1.41 -2.98 -3.71
C GLY A 192 -0.29 -3.30 -2.73
N MET A 193 0.92 -2.86 -3.01
CA MET A 193 2.04 -2.96 -2.08
C MET A 193 2.55 -1.56 -1.76
N ARG A 194 2.47 -1.20 -0.49
CA ARG A 194 3.14 0.01 0.00
C ARG A 194 4.63 -0.24 0.10
N LEU A 195 5.43 0.73 -0.34
CA LEU A 195 6.88 0.65 -0.35
C LEU A 195 7.49 1.67 0.62
N PRO A 196 8.61 1.36 1.26
CA PRO A 196 9.36 2.36 2.00
C PRO A 196 9.66 3.60 1.15
N PRO A 197 9.78 4.79 1.76
CA PRO A 197 9.96 6.05 1.02
C PRO A 197 11.13 6.09 0.04
N ASN A 198 12.20 5.32 0.31
CA ASN A 198 13.43 5.31 -0.49
C ASN A 198 13.50 4.16 -1.50
N VAL A 199 12.44 3.39 -1.67
CA VAL A 199 12.41 2.29 -2.63
C VAL A 199 11.87 2.79 -3.97
N GLU A 200 12.62 2.52 -5.04
CA GLU A 200 12.23 2.87 -6.41
C GLU A 200 11.07 1.98 -6.89
N ALA A 201 9.92 2.59 -7.15
CA ALA A 201 8.69 1.86 -7.47
C ALA A 201 8.78 1.06 -8.77
N SER A 202 9.48 1.57 -9.78
CA SER A 202 9.65 0.87 -11.06
C SER A 202 10.44 -0.42 -10.89
N LEU A 203 11.53 -0.39 -10.11
CA LEU A 203 12.34 -1.56 -9.80
C LEU A 203 11.59 -2.57 -8.93
N ALA A 204 10.85 -2.08 -7.93
CA ALA A 204 10.00 -2.92 -7.09
C ALA A 204 8.89 -3.61 -7.91
N SER A 205 8.25 -2.90 -8.84
CA SER A 205 7.21 -3.46 -9.70
C SER A 205 7.77 -4.55 -10.62
N GLN A 206 8.95 -4.34 -11.19
CA GLN A 206 9.60 -5.35 -12.02
C GLN A 206 10.00 -6.57 -11.19
N ALA A 207 10.61 -6.37 -10.02
CA ALA A 207 10.97 -7.46 -9.12
C ALA A 207 9.74 -8.27 -8.65
N PHE A 208 8.63 -7.59 -8.35
CA PHE A 208 7.37 -8.25 -8.02
C PHE A 208 6.89 -9.13 -9.17
N LYS A 209 6.87 -8.58 -10.40
CA LYS A 209 6.52 -9.33 -11.60
C LYS A 209 7.38 -10.57 -11.77
N ASP A 210 8.71 -10.41 -11.68
CA ASP A 210 9.65 -11.51 -11.85
C ASP A 210 9.41 -12.63 -10.84
N VAL A 211 9.16 -12.29 -9.58
CA VAL A 211 8.91 -13.28 -8.51
C VAL A 211 7.61 -14.03 -8.73
N VAL A 212 6.51 -13.35 -9.08
CA VAL A 212 5.19 -13.99 -9.20
C VAL A 212 5.00 -14.74 -10.51
N THR A 213 5.75 -14.39 -11.57
CA THR A 213 5.62 -15.06 -12.87
C THR A 213 6.69 -16.13 -13.11
N ALA A 214 7.76 -16.16 -12.32
CA ALA A 214 8.82 -17.15 -12.49
C ALA A 214 8.35 -18.56 -12.09
N HIS A 215 8.56 -19.53 -12.97
CA HIS A 215 8.31 -20.95 -12.70
C HIS A 215 7.01 -21.20 -11.94
N PRO A 216 5.85 -20.87 -12.54
CA PRO A 216 4.57 -21.05 -11.86
C PRO A 216 4.31 -22.53 -11.59
N PRO A 217 3.73 -22.89 -10.43
CA PRO A 217 3.39 -24.26 -10.13
C PRO A 217 2.52 -24.88 -11.23
N PHE A 218 2.75 -26.14 -11.55
CA PHE A 218 2.03 -26.92 -12.58
C PHE A 218 2.08 -26.29 -13.98
N ASN A 219 3.07 -25.42 -14.28
CA ASN A 219 3.18 -24.67 -15.53
C ASN A 219 1.91 -23.87 -15.87
N ALA A 220 1.19 -23.40 -14.84
CA ALA A 220 0.02 -22.56 -15.05
C ALA A 220 0.40 -21.28 -15.79
N LYS A 221 -0.54 -20.74 -16.56
CA LYS A 221 -0.34 -19.44 -17.19
C LYS A 221 -0.54 -18.35 -16.16
N VAL A 222 0.52 -17.58 -15.87
CA VAL A 222 0.50 -16.46 -14.91
C VAL A 222 0.88 -15.18 -15.61
N ASP A 223 0.11 -14.15 -15.38
CA ASP A 223 0.36 -12.80 -15.86
C ASP A 223 0.25 -11.78 -14.74
N TYR A 224 1.09 -10.74 -14.79
CA TYR A 224 1.01 -9.57 -13.91
C TYR A 224 0.95 -8.30 -14.74
N GLU A 225 -0.12 -7.55 -14.58
CA GLU A 225 -0.40 -6.28 -15.23
C GLU A 225 -0.22 -5.14 -14.21
N PRO A 226 0.88 -4.36 -14.26
CA PRO A 226 1.08 -3.22 -13.38
C PRO A 226 0.09 -2.09 -13.76
N VAL A 227 -0.49 -1.44 -12.74
CA VAL A 227 -1.46 -0.33 -12.92
C VAL A 227 -0.98 0.94 -12.23
N VAL A 228 -0.32 0.82 -11.09
CA VAL A 228 0.17 1.96 -10.30
C VAL A 228 1.64 1.76 -9.96
N MET A 229 2.42 2.82 -10.16
CA MET A 229 3.81 2.93 -9.70
C MET A 229 4.03 4.37 -9.23
N SER A 230 4.26 4.56 -7.94
CA SER A 230 4.49 5.87 -7.34
C SER A 230 5.64 5.77 -6.35
N ASN A 231 6.66 6.58 -6.57
CA ASN A 231 7.78 6.67 -5.63
C ASN A 231 7.35 7.31 -4.32
N GLY A 232 7.97 6.88 -3.23
CA GLY A 232 7.87 7.54 -1.96
C GLY A 232 8.62 8.87 -1.94
N TRP A 233 8.55 9.54 -0.80
CA TRP A 233 9.18 10.83 -0.60
C TRP A 233 9.71 10.95 0.84
N VAL A 234 10.89 11.57 0.98
CA VAL A 234 11.51 11.91 2.27
C VAL A 234 12.00 13.34 2.22
N CYS A 235 11.62 14.15 3.21
CA CYS A 235 12.16 15.48 3.39
C CYS A 235 13.50 15.41 4.13
N LEU A 236 14.57 15.76 3.46
CA LEU A 236 15.92 15.77 4.03
C LEU A 236 16.21 17.02 4.88
N LEU A 237 15.38 18.06 4.81
CA LEU A 237 15.62 19.35 5.44
C LEU A 237 15.49 19.36 6.99
N TYR A 238 14.93 18.31 7.58
CA TYR A 238 14.69 18.22 9.02
C TYR A 238 15.63 17.28 9.77
N THR A 239 16.70 16.83 9.12
CA THR A 239 17.63 15.86 9.73
C THR A 239 18.87 16.50 10.33
N SER A 240 19.13 17.80 10.15
CA SER A 240 20.41 18.37 10.54
C SER A 240 20.41 19.36 11.69
N ASP A 241 19.35 20.12 11.99
CA ASP A 241 19.50 21.24 12.96
C ASP A 241 18.23 21.55 13.78
N ALA A 242 17.64 20.56 14.44
CA ALA A 242 16.63 20.83 15.49
C ALA A 242 16.94 20.12 16.79
#